data_bef5aa4f01256dad5a2b016c606b2680
#
_entry.id   bef5aa4f01256dad5a2b016c606b2680
#
_cell.length_a   1.000
_cell.length_b   1.000
_cell.length_c   1.000
_cell.angle_alpha   90.00
_cell.angle_beta   90.00
_cell.angle_gamma   90.00
#
_symmetry.space_group_name_H-M   'P 1'
#
loop_
_entity.id
_entity.type
_entity.pdbx_description
1 polymer ?
#
loop_
_entity_poly.entity_id
_entity_poly.type
_entity_poly.pdbx_seq_one_letter_code
_entity_poly.pdbx_strand_id
1 'polypeptide(L)'
;MARTERNQTQNRHSRVQVRPRKATVVHDGSAFQLAADLRRYGFDVAEGPLLASSASHHDPGSLAVIATRPGGTRSERLHEWTHQMCWKGATLLAVGAAIGPVAEFFGAPRTTPSDQRASGRLANVSSASQGLFSGLPAEFRLALPAGHRFHTSELSSEFGATAWSQDGELIAASHVFRPVHLLHAGALESGEVRPIVLKNLLRLLRERGGRAF
;
A
#
# COMPACT_ATOMS: atom_id res chain seq x y z
N MET A 1 61.16 22.84 -31.44
CA MET A 1 60.74 22.04 -30.29
C MET A 1 59.40 22.54 -29.80
N ALA A 2 58.31 21.91 -30.20
CA ALA A 2 56.96 22.25 -29.81
C ALA A 2 56.42 21.20 -28.86
N ARG A 3 56.10 21.59 -27.64
CA ARG A 3 55.62 20.74 -26.54
C ARG A 3 54.09 20.68 -26.63
N THR A 4 53.59 19.54 -27.03
CA THR A 4 52.13 19.26 -27.12
C THR A 4 51.59 18.92 -25.73
N GLU A 5 50.90 19.86 -25.11
CA GLU A 5 50.14 19.59 -23.87
C GLU A 5 48.87 18.88 -24.23
N ARG A 6 48.74 17.61 -23.81
CA ARG A 6 47.52 16.83 -23.87
C ARG A 6 46.62 17.24 -22.71
N ASN A 7 45.58 17.99 -23.03
CA ASN A 7 44.48 18.24 -22.13
C ASN A 7 43.66 16.95 -21.90
N GLN A 8 43.92 16.27 -20.79
CA GLN A 8 43.07 15.20 -20.31
C GLN A 8 41.83 15.80 -19.63
N THR A 9 40.79 15.99 -20.41
CA THR A 9 39.44 16.33 -19.90
C THR A 9 38.91 15.10 -19.15
N GLN A 10 39.09 15.07 -17.85
CA GLN A 10 38.48 14.06 -16.98
C GLN A 10 36.97 14.29 -17.00
N ASN A 11 36.27 13.45 -17.75
CA ASN A 11 34.84 13.36 -17.82
C ASN A 11 34.35 12.76 -16.49
N ARG A 12 34.19 13.59 -15.45
CA ARG A 12 33.53 13.24 -14.20
C ARG A 12 32.04 13.04 -14.49
N HIS A 13 31.66 11.84 -14.87
CA HIS A 13 30.27 11.41 -14.84
C HIS A 13 29.83 11.46 -13.39
N SER A 14 29.22 12.54 -12.97
CA SER A 14 28.52 12.65 -11.71
C SER A 14 27.41 11.60 -11.72
N ARG A 15 27.67 10.43 -11.16
CA ARG A 15 26.60 9.45 -10.88
C ARG A 15 25.61 10.13 -9.96
N VAL A 16 24.47 10.52 -10.52
CA VAL A 16 23.34 10.95 -9.72
C VAL A 16 23.02 9.79 -8.77
N GLN A 17 23.39 9.93 -7.52
CA GLN A 17 23.01 8.97 -6.47
C GLN A 17 21.51 9.11 -6.27
N VAL A 18 20.74 8.25 -6.91
CA VAL A 18 19.30 8.12 -6.65
C VAL A 18 19.17 7.57 -5.24
N ARG A 19 18.74 8.42 -4.30
CA ARG A 19 18.46 7.97 -2.93
C ARG A 19 17.38 6.89 -2.97
N PRO A 20 17.56 5.77 -2.27
CA PRO A 20 16.54 4.74 -2.19
C PRO A 20 15.26 5.34 -1.59
N ARG A 21 14.11 4.97 -2.13
CA ARG A 21 12.82 5.35 -1.56
C ARG A 21 12.63 4.63 -0.25
N LYS A 22 12.13 5.34 0.74
CA LYS A 22 11.84 4.75 2.06
C LYS A 22 10.46 4.11 2.07
N ALA A 23 10.37 2.94 2.68
CA ALA A 23 9.10 2.30 3.01
C ALA A 23 9.11 1.87 4.47
N THR A 24 8.00 2.05 5.15
CA THR A 24 7.78 1.46 6.47
C THR A 24 6.66 0.46 6.38
N VAL A 25 6.93 -0.76 6.79
CA VAL A 25 5.96 -1.85 6.83
C VAL A 25 5.71 -2.20 8.29
N VAL A 26 4.51 -1.91 8.75
CA VAL A 26 4.04 -2.22 10.09
C VAL A 26 3.10 -3.40 10.00
N HIS A 27 3.36 -4.46 10.77
CA HIS A 27 2.58 -5.68 10.71
C HIS A 27 2.56 -6.45 12.04
N ASP A 28 1.62 -7.37 12.14
CA ASP A 28 1.48 -8.32 13.24
C ASP A 28 1.99 -9.73 12.88
N GLY A 29 2.94 -9.81 11.95
CA GLY A 29 3.52 -11.05 11.44
C GLY A 29 3.00 -11.50 10.07
N SER A 30 2.12 -10.73 9.40
CA SER A 30 1.47 -11.15 8.14
C SER A 30 2.07 -10.59 6.85
N ALA A 31 3.03 -9.66 6.92
CA ALA A 31 3.47 -8.89 5.75
C ALA A 31 4.92 -9.15 5.30
N PHE A 32 5.59 -10.20 5.78
CA PHE A 32 7.01 -10.47 5.46
C PHE A 32 7.31 -10.50 3.96
N GLN A 33 6.41 -11.11 3.17
CA GLN A 33 6.62 -11.20 1.73
C GLN A 33 6.55 -9.84 1.05
N LEU A 34 5.66 -8.95 1.50
CA LEU A 34 5.54 -7.60 0.94
C LEU A 34 6.79 -6.77 1.22
N ALA A 35 7.35 -6.84 2.43
CA ALA A 35 8.58 -6.16 2.78
C ALA A 35 9.76 -6.66 1.92
N ALA A 36 9.86 -7.98 1.71
CA ALA A 36 10.88 -8.57 0.85
C ALA A 36 10.75 -8.10 -0.60
N ASP A 37 9.53 -8.00 -1.13
CA ASP A 37 9.31 -7.49 -2.49
C ASP A 37 9.66 -6.02 -2.62
N LEU A 38 9.27 -5.19 -1.66
CA LEU A 38 9.63 -3.78 -1.68
C LEU A 38 11.15 -3.59 -1.71
N ARG A 39 11.91 -4.41 -0.93
CA ARG A 39 13.38 -4.40 -0.99
C ARG A 39 13.91 -4.79 -2.37
N ARG A 40 13.31 -5.79 -3.04
CA ARG A 40 13.66 -6.17 -4.43
C ARG A 40 13.42 -5.04 -5.43
N TYR A 41 12.43 -4.18 -5.17
CA TYR A 41 12.16 -2.99 -5.97
C TYR A 41 13.01 -1.76 -5.57
N GLY A 42 14.01 -1.95 -4.71
CA GLY A 42 14.98 -0.90 -4.34
C GLY A 42 14.51 0.04 -3.25
N PHE A 43 13.52 -0.36 -2.43
CA PHE A 43 13.16 0.40 -1.24
C PHE A 43 14.09 0.10 -0.08
N ASP A 44 14.42 1.14 0.67
CA ASP A 44 14.93 1.03 2.04
C ASP A 44 13.73 0.79 2.95
N VAL A 45 13.58 -0.45 3.44
CA VAL A 45 12.39 -0.90 4.17
C VAL A 45 12.68 -1.05 5.65
N ALA A 46 12.10 -0.16 6.44
CA ALA A 46 11.95 -0.34 7.88
C ALA A 46 10.74 -1.26 8.14
N GLU A 47 10.93 -2.29 8.94
CA GLU A 47 9.92 -3.31 9.23
C GLU A 47 9.83 -3.53 10.73
N GLY A 48 8.62 -3.65 11.25
CA GLY A 48 8.44 -3.89 12.67
C GLY A 48 6.98 -3.94 13.13
N PRO A 49 6.76 -4.31 14.39
CA PRO A 49 5.42 -4.27 14.97
C PRO A 49 4.93 -2.83 15.10
N LEU A 50 3.63 -2.62 15.00
CA LEU A 50 2.99 -1.31 15.12
C LEU A 50 3.36 -0.57 16.43
N LEU A 51 3.62 -1.33 17.49
CA LEU A 51 3.98 -0.80 18.81
C LEU A 51 5.38 -0.20 18.88
N ALA A 52 6.29 -0.64 18.03
CA ALA A 52 7.71 -0.24 18.03
C ALA A 52 8.05 0.77 16.94
N SER A 53 7.18 0.98 15.95
CA SER A 53 7.47 1.89 14.86
C SER A 53 7.23 3.34 15.28
N SER A 54 8.31 3.99 15.73
CA SER A 54 8.31 5.45 15.83
C SER A 54 8.17 6.01 14.40
N ALA A 55 7.14 6.83 14.20
CA ALA A 55 6.88 7.52 12.95
C ALA A 55 7.99 8.55 12.55
N SER A 56 9.17 8.47 13.16
CA SER A 56 10.20 9.50 13.13
C SER A 56 10.91 9.70 11.79
N HIS A 57 10.83 8.77 10.86
CA HIS A 57 11.68 8.80 9.66
C HIS A 57 10.93 8.75 8.31
N HIS A 58 9.70 9.29 8.25
CA HIS A 58 8.98 9.34 6.99
C HIS A 58 9.20 10.70 6.31
N ASP A 59 9.81 10.63 5.13
CA ASP A 59 9.91 11.78 4.22
C ASP A 59 8.65 11.86 3.36
N PRO A 60 8.26 13.06 2.87
CA PRO A 60 7.23 13.19 1.86
C PRO A 60 7.51 12.28 0.66
N GLY A 61 6.49 11.54 0.21
CA GLY A 61 6.63 10.56 -0.88
C GLY A 61 7.15 9.19 -0.47
N SER A 62 7.35 8.92 0.84
CA SER A 62 7.58 7.57 1.35
C SER A 62 6.32 6.70 1.27
N LEU A 63 6.51 5.39 1.34
CA LEU A 63 5.43 4.41 1.45
C LEU A 63 5.26 3.98 2.90
N ALA A 64 4.05 4.04 3.39
CA ALA A 64 3.66 3.51 4.68
C ALA A 64 2.67 2.36 4.47
N VAL A 65 2.97 1.17 4.97
CA VAL A 65 2.11 0.00 4.87
C VAL A 65 1.70 -0.46 6.25
N ILE A 66 0.40 -0.67 6.43
CA ILE A 66 -0.15 -1.35 7.60
C ILE A 66 -0.77 -2.67 7.13
N ALA A 67 -0.30 -3.77 7.66
CA ALA A 67 -0.86 -5.08 7.40
C ALA A 67 -1.16 -5.79 8.73
N THR A 68 -2.42 -6.01 9.02
CA THR A 68 -2.85 -6.64 10.28
C THR A 68 -3.77 -7.82 10.03
N ARG A 69 -3.75 -8.76 10.98
CA ARG A 69 -4.69 -9.87 11.08
C ARG A 69 -5.92 -9.47 11.89
N PRO A 70 -7.04 -10.17 11.75
CA PRO A 70 -8.21 -9.94 12.58
C PRO A 70 -7.86 -10.07 14.07
N GLY A 71 -8.25 -9.05 14.87
CA GLY A 71 -8.00 -9.01 16.31
C GLY A 71 -6.60 -8.57 16.76
N GLY A 72 -5.70 -8.25 15.81
CA GLY A 72 -4.27 -8.00 16.11
C GLY A 72 -3.94 -6.64 16.70
N THR A 73 -4.72 -5.58 16.46
CA THR A 73 -4.32 -4.23 16.89
C THR A 73 -5.52 -3.38 17.30
N ARG A 74 -5.37 -2.58 18.37
CA ARG A 74 -6.40 -1.62 18.81
C ARG A 74 -6.57 -0.51 17.77
N SER A 75 -7.82 -0.21 17.40
CA SER A 75 -8.22 0.79 16.43
C SER A 75 -7.60 2.17 16.68
N GLU A 76 -7.55 2.60 17.95
CA GLU A 76 -7.00 3.90 18.36
C GLU A 76 -5.55 4.13 17.93
N ARG A 77 -4.69 3.11 18.09
CA ARG A 77 -3.29 3.20 17.66
C ARG A 77 -3.13 3.23 16.16
N LEU A 78 -3.99 2.52 15.44
CA LEU A 78 -4.02 2.56 13.98
C LEU A 78 -4.47 3.94 13.48
N HIS A 79 -5.44 4.57 14.15
CA HIS A 79 -5.87 5.93 13.85
C HIS A 79 -4.74 6.94 14.08
N GLU A 80 -4.05 6.87 15.23
CA GLU A 80 -2.93 7.75 15.54
C GLU A 80 -1.81 7.61 14.49
N TRP A 81 -1.44 6.39 14.16
CA TRP A 81 -0.40 6.12 13.16
C TRP A 81 -0.84 6.57 11.77
N THR A 82 -2.09 6.33 11.37
CA THR A 82 -2.68 6.80 10.10
C THR A 82 -2.62 8.32 10.02
N HIS A 83 -3.01 9.02 11.09
CA HIS A 83 -2.93 10.48 11.17
C HIS A 83 -1.50 10.96 10.93
N GLN A 84 -0.53 10.39 11.64
CA GLN A 84 0.88 10.77 11.52
C GLN A 84 1.41 10.54 10.09
N MET A 85 1.06 9.42 9.44
CA MET A 85 1.49 9.13 8.07
C MET A 85 0.88 10.10 7.06
N CYS A 86 -0.41 10.38 7.19
CA CYS A 86 -1.10 11.34 6.34
C CYS A 86 -0.55 12.76 6.51
N TRP A 87 -0.26 13.18 7.74
CA TRP A 87 0.33 14.48 8.05
C TRP A 87 1.72 14.66 7.40
N LYS A 88 2.50 13.59 7.37
CA LYS A 88 3.83 13.57 6.73
C LYS A 88 3.78 13.43 5.21
N GLY A 89 2.60 13.35 4.60
CA GLY A 89 2.45 13.21 3.15
C GLY A 89 2.92 11.85 2.61
N ALA A 90 2.97 10.82 3.44
CA ALA A 90 3.27 9.47 2.99
C ALA A 90 2.12 8.88 2.16
N THR A 91 2.44 8.00 1.21
CA THR A 91 1.43 7.14 0.60
C THR A 91 1.13 6.00 1.56
N LEU A 92 -0.13 5.85 1.95
CA LEU A 92 -0.58 4.83 2.87
C LEU A 92 -1.24 3.66 2.14
N LEU A 93 -0.82 2.44 2.46
CA LEU A 93 -1.45 1.21 2.02
C LEU A 93 -1.93 0.41 3.25
N ALA A 94 -3.23 0.29 3.43
CA ALA A 94 -3.84 -0.55 4.46
C ALA A 94 -4.21 -1.91 3.87
N VAL A 95 -3.76 -3.00 4.51
CA VAL A 95 -3.92 -4.37 4.01
C VAL A 95 -4.66 -5.24 5.03
N GLY A 96 -5.61 -6.01 4.55
CA GLY A 96 -6.32 -7.00 5.36
C GLY A 96 -7.19 -6.34 6.45
N ALA A 97 -7.04 -6.75 7.71
CA ALA A 97 -7.84 -6.21 8.81
C ALA A 97 -7.55 -4.74 9.14
N ALA A 98 -6.47 -4.16 8.62
CA ALA A 98 -6.20 -2.73 8.76
C ALA A 98 -7.16 -1.85 7.93
N ILE A 99 -7.88 -2.41 6.97
CA ILE A 99 -8.85 -1.68 6.12
C ILE A 99 -9.88 -0.97 6.99
N GLY A 100 -10.57 -1.69 7.89
CA GLY A 100 -11.63 -1.13 8.74
C GLY A 100 -11.15 0.09 9.53
N PRO A 101 -10.16 -0.03 10.42
CA PRO A 101 -9.66 1.10 11.20
C PRO A 101 -9.16 2.28 10.36
N VAL A 102 -8.52 2.04 9.22
CA VAL A 102 -8.11 3.13 8.33
C VAL A 102 -9.30 3.79 7.67
N ALA A 103 -10.29 3.02 7.20
CA ALA A 103 -11.53 3.58 6.63
C ALA A 103 -12.33 4.37 7.68
N GLU A 104 -12.42 3.88 8.93
CA GLU A 104 -13.05 4.59 10.05
C GLU A 104 -12.38 5.94 10.33
N PHE A 105 -11.05 6.02 10.26
CA PHE A 105 -10.32 7.28 10.40
C PHE A 105 -10.76 8.32 9.36
N PHE A 106 -11.20 7.89 8.18
CA PHE A 106 -11.73 8.73 7.11
C PHE A 106 -13.27 8.73 7.05
N GLY A 107 -13.93 8.53 8.18
CA GLY A 107 -15.37 8.70 8.31
C GLY A 107 -16.23 7.53 7.85
N ALA A 108 -15.66 6.36 7.59
CA ALA A 108 -16.46 5.15 7.42
C ALA A 108 -17.13 4.76 8.76
N PRO A 109 -18.33 4.19 8.73
CA PRO A 109 -19.00 3.73 9.95
C PRO A 109 -18.11 2.67 10.63
N ARG A 110 -18.09 2.70 11.97
CA ARG A 110 -17.37 1.72 12.74
C ARG A 110 -17.97 0.34 12.49
N THR A 111 -17.21 -0.51 11.84
CA THR A 111 -17.62 -1.90 11.64
C THR A 111 -17.35 -2.66 12.92
N THR A 112 -18.40 -3.13 13.59
CA THR A 112 -18.24 -4.20 14.56
C THR A 112 -17.73 -5.41 13.81
N PRO A 113 -16.67 -6.07 14.29
CA PRO A 113 -16.26 -7.34 13.71
C PRO A 113 -17.49 -8.24 13.69
N SER A 114 -18.10 -8.42 12.52
CA SER A 114 -19.14 -9.42 12.40
C SER A 114 -18.50 -10.74 12.77
N ASP A 115 -19.15 -11.54 13.60
CA ASP A 115 -18.74 -12.91 13.96
C ASP A 115 -18.64 -13.84 12.73
N GLN A 116 -18.93 -13.32 11.55
CA GLN A 116 -18.74 -13.99 10.26
C GLN A 116 -17.27 -14.02 9.89
N ARG A 117 -16.51 -14.86 10.61
CA ARG A 117 -15.22 -15.35 10.10
C ARG A 117 -15.50 -16.13 8.83
N ALA A 118 -15.41 -15.44 7.71
CA ALA A 118 -15.53 -16.11 6.43
C ALA A 118 -14.41 -17.14 6.29
N SER A 119 -14.76 -18.36 5.94
CA SER A 119 -13.80 -19.34 5.44
C SER A 119 -13.15 -18.82 4.16
N GLY A 120 -11.91 -19.22 3.92
CA GLY A 120 -11.22 -18.90 2.66
C GLY A 120 -12.03 -19.43 1.46
N ARG A 121 -12.11 -18.62 0.42
CA ARG A 121 -12.90 -18.92 -0.79
C ARG A 121 -12.27 -18.37 -2.05
N LEU A 122 -12.65 -18.91 -3.17
CA LEU A 122 -12.35 -18.34 -4.47
C LEU A 122 -13.54 -17.45 -4.89
N ALA A 123 -13.28 -16.18 -5.13
CA ALA A 123 -14.30 -15.20 -5.51
C ALA A 123 -14.11 -14.71 -6.94
N ASN A 124 -15.21 -14.39 -7.62
CA ASN A 124 -15.18 -13.59 -8.83
C ASN A 124 -15.10 -12.12 -8.43
N VAL A 125 -14.14 -11.41 -8.98
CA VAL A 125 -13.83 -10.02 -8.65
C VAL A 125 -14.09 -9.16 -9.88
N SER A 126 -14.86 -8.10 -9.70
CA SER A 126 -15.00 -7.02 -10.68
C SER A 126 -14.00 -5.91 -10.35
N SER A 127 -13.34 -5.37 -11.37
CA SER A 127 -12.34 -4.31 -11.25
C SER A 127 -12.67 -3.15 -12.17
N ALA A 128 -12.54 -1.93 -11.67
CA ALA A 128 -12.60 -0.73 -12.50
C ALA A 128 -11.34 -0.54 -13.37
N SER A 129 -10.40 -1.49 -13.36
CA SER A 129 -9.13 -1.48 -14.11
C SER A 129 -8.33 -0.18 -13.94
N GLN A 130 -8.39 0.41 -12.75
CA GLN A 130 -7.70 1.66 -12.43
C GLN A 130 -6.94 1.58 -11.08
N GLY A 131 -6.11 2.58 -10.80
CA GLY A 131 -5.34 2.64 -9.54
C GLY A 131 -4.41 1.45 -9.39
N LEU A 132 -4.51 0.74 -8.27
CA LEU A 132 -3.71 -0.45 -7.98
C LEU A 132 -4.02 -1.62 -8.93
N PHE A 133 -5.22 -1.66 -9.52
CA PHE A 133 -5.70 -2.74 -10.40
C PHE A 133 -5.61 -2.38 -11.91
N SER A 134 -4.93 -1.29 -12.26
CA SER A 134 -4.72 -0.92 -13.66
C SER A 134 -3.99 -2.03 -14.42
N GLY A 135 -4.56 -2.44 -15.57
CA GLY A 135 -4.01 -3.52 -16.40
C GLY A 135 -4.44 -4.94 -16.01
N LEU A 136 -5.25 -5.09 -14.95
CA LEU A 136 -5.99 -6.34 -14.74
C LEU A 136 -7.26 -6.37 -15.61
N PRO A 137 -7.76 -7.57 -15.96
CA PRO A 137 -9.07 -7.71 -16.58
C PRO A 137 -10.17 -7.07 -15.73
N ALA A 138 -11.28 -6.66 -16.37
CA ALA A 138 -12.44 -6.14 -15.65
C ALA A 138 -13.06 -7.19 -14.71
N GLU A 139 -12.89 -8.47 -15.04
CA GLU A 139 -13.31 -9.60 -14.22
C GLU A 139 -12.19 -10.62 -14.11
N PHE A 140 -11.92 -11.12 -12.92
CA PHE A 140 -10.94 -12.17 -12.66
C PHE A 140 -11.30 -12.93 -11.37
N ARG A 141 -10.62 -14.05 -11.13
CA ARG A 141 -10.80 -14.85 -9.90
C ARG A 141 -9.69 -14.56 -8.90
N LEU A 142 -10.06 -14.46 -7.63
CA LEU A 142 -9.14 -14.20 -6.54
C LEU A 142 -9.44 -15.13 -5.37
N ALA A 143 -8.40 -15.76 -4.83
CA ALA A 143 -8.50 -16.48 -3.57
C ALA A 143 -8.55 -15.45 -2.42
N LEU A 144 -9.63 -15.46 -1.67
CA LEU A 144 -9.81 -14.64 -0.49
C LEU A 144 -9.50 -15.49 0.74
N PRO A 145 -8.48 -15.16 1.52
CA PRO A 145 -8.16 -15.87 2.75
C PRO A 145 -9.31 -15.75 3.76
N ALA A 146 -9.37 -16.70 4.70
CA ALA A 146 -10.29 -16.60 5.81
C ALA A 146 -9.99 -15.35 6.65
N GLY A 147 -11.01 -14.61 7.01
CA GLY A 147 -10.81 -13.40 7.79
C GLY A 147 -12.02 -12.47 7.85
N HIS A 148 -11.74 -11.26 8.24
CA HIS A 148 -12.74 -10.21 8.33
C HIS A 148 -13.08 -9.68 6.94
N ARG A 149 -14.38 -9.55 6.65
CA ARG A 149 -14.88 -8.96 5.41
C ARG A 149 -15.17 -7.49 5.63
N PHE A 150 -14.81 -6.68 4.67
CA PHE A 150 -15.19 -5.29 4.61
C PHE A 150 -15.99 -5.08 3.31
N HIS A 151 -17.21 -4.56 3.42
CA HIS A 151 -18.08 -4.39 2.26
C HIS A 151 -17.92 -2.99 1.64
N THR A 152 -18.17 -2.90 0.34
CA THR A 152 -18.18 -1.61 -0.37
C THR A 152 -19.17 -0.62 0.19
N SER A 153 -20.29 -1.11 0.73
CA SER A 153 -21.32 -0.29 1.42
C SER A 153 -20.86 0.32 2.74
N GLU A 154 -19.76 -0.15 3.29
CA GLU A 154 -19.17 0.35 4.54
C GLU A 154 -18.14 1.46 4.28
N LEU A 155 -17.82 1.76 3.01
CA LEU A 155 -16.93 2.86 2.67
C LEU A 155 -17.59 4.21 2.90
N SER A 156 -16.82 5.18 3.40
CA SER A 156 -17.21 6.59 3.35
C SER A 156 -17.17 7.13 1.92
N SER A 157 -17.84 8.26 1.67
CA SER A 157 -17.80 8.94 0.37
C SER A 157 -16.41 9.45 -0.03
N GLU A 158 -15.43 9.43 0.89
CA GLU A 158 -14.06 9.80 0.62
C GLU A 158 -13.28 8.71 -0.13
N PHE A 159 -13.81 7.48 -0.20
CA PHE A 159 -13.19 6.39 -0.92
C PHE A 159 -14.00 5.97 -2.14
N GLY A 160 -13.30 5.72 -3.25
CA GLY A 160 -13.85 5.03 -4.41
C GLY A 160 -13.39 3.57 -4.43
N ALA A 161 -14.33 2.63 -4.44
CA ALA A 161 -14.01 1.23 -4.65
C ALA A 161 -13.43 1.03 -6.06
N THR A 162 -12.30 0.33 -6.16
CA THR A 162 -11.62 0.06 -7.43
C THR A 162 -11.66 -1.42 -7.80
N ALA A 163 -11.95 -2.30 -6.85
CA ALA A 163 -12.25 -3.70 -7.07
C ALA A 163 -13.13 -4.27 -5.94
N TRP A 164 -14.04 -5.16 -6.29
CA TRP A 164 -14.99 -5.79 -5.35
C TRP A 164 -15.40 -7.17 -5.86
N SER A 165 -15.81 -8.04 -4.94
CA SER A 165 -16.37 -9.34 -5.30
C SER A 165 -17.86 -9.24 -5.63
N GLN A 166 -18.43 -10.27 -6.28
CA GLN A 166 -19.85 -10.28 -6.66
C GLN A 166 -20.82 -10.11 -5.50
N ASP A 167 -20.43 -10.51 -4.27
CA ASP A 167 -21.22 -10.32 -3.05
C ASP A 167 -20.89 -8.99 -2.31
N GLY A 168 -20.18 -8.07 -2.97
CA GLY A 168 -19.92 -6.72 -2.46
C GLY A 168 -18.76 -6.61 -1.49
N GLU A 169 -17.96 -7.68 -1.28
CA GLU A 169 -16.75 -7.59 -0.46
C GLU A 169 -15.71 -6.70 -1.13
N LEU A 170 -15.15 -5.76 -0.39
CA LEU A 170 -14.15 -4.85 -0.88
C LEU A 170 -12.81 -5.56 -1.10
N ILE A 171 -12.31 -5.47 -2.32
CA ILE A 171 -10.99 -5.97 -2.69
C ILE A 171 -9.97 -4.83 -2.74
N ALA A 172 -10.36 -3.67 -3.26
CA ALA A 172 -9.53 -2.48 -3.23
C ALA A 172 -10.36 -1.19 -3.29
N ALA A 173 -9.86 -0.16 -2.61
CA ALA A 173 -10.35 1.20 -2.74
C ALA A 173 -9.20 2.20 -2.69
N SER A 174 -9.45 3.38 -3.20
CA SER A 174 -8.52 4.51 -3.10
C SER A 174 -9.27 5.74 -2.61
N HIS A 175 -8.65 6.49 -1.71
CA HIS A 175 -9.17 7.77 -1.28
C HIS A 175 -9.14 8.78 -2.45
N VAL A 176 -10.19 9.55 -2.59
CA VAL A 176 -10.40 10.45 -3.75
C VAL A 176 -9.31 11.54 -3.82
N PHE A 177 -8.91 12.09 -2.68
CA PHE A 177 -7.98 13.23 -2.63
C PHE A 177 -6.61 12.92 -2.03
N ARG A 178 -6.49 11.85 -1.23
CA ARG A 178 -5.26 11.53 -0.49
C ARG A 178 -4.60 10.26 -1.04
N PRO A 179 -3.27 10.09 -0.85
CA PRO A 179 -2.57 8.88 -1.26
C PRO A 179 -2.82 7.72 -0.28
N VAL A 180 -4.08 7.37 -0.09
CA VAL A 180 -4.49 6.29 0.80
C VAL A 180 -5.18 5.22 -0.02
N HIS A 181 -4.71 4.00 0.13
CA HIS A 181 -5.21 2.83 -0.59
C HIS A 181 -5.57 1.73 0.41
N LEU A 182 -6.69 1.10 0.18
CA LEU A 182 -7.17 -0.07 0.92
C LEU A 182 -7.05 -1.29 0.02
N LEU A 183 -6.53 -2.40 0.54
CA LEU A 183 -6.25 -3.59 -0.26
C LEU A 183 -6.53 -4.88 0.53
N HIS A 184 -7.37 -5.74 -0.01
CA HIS A 184 -7.60 -7.06 0.55
C HIS A 184 -6.32 -7.92 0.48
N ALA A 185 -6.02 -8.66 1.56
CA ALA A 185 -4.79 -9.45 1.66
C ALA A 185 -4.63 -10.47 0.52
N GLY A 186 -5.72 -11.08 0.06
CA GLY A 186 -5.73 -12.02 -1.06
C GLY A 186 -5.10 -11.47 -2.35
N ALA A 187 -5.18 -10.17 -2.59
CA ALA A 187 -4.53 -9.57 -3.76
C ALA A 187 -3.00 -9.61 -3.69
N LEU A 188 -2.43 -9.60 -2.48
CA LEU A 188 -0.99 -9.75 -2.26
C LEU A 188 -0.54 -11.22 -2.13
N GLU A 189 -1.47 -12.13 -1.90
CA GLU A 189 -1.20 -13.57 -1.85
C GLU A 189 -1.32 -14.23 -3.24
N SER A 190 -2.02 -13.60 -4.18
CA SER A 190 -2.18 -14.09 -5.55
C SER A 190 -0.89 -13.95 -6.38
N GLY A 191 -0.41 -15.04 -6.95
CA GLY A 191 0.74 -15.05 -7.85
C GLY A 191 0.55 -14.23 -9.13
N GLU A 192 -0.67 -14.08 -9.60
CA GLU A 192 -1.01 -13.35 -10.83
C GLU A 192 -1.30 -11.87 -10.57
N VAL A 193 -2.07 -11.57 -9.53
CA VAL A 193 -2.54 -10.20 -9.22
C VAL A 193 -1.44 -9.37 -8.54
N ARG A 194 -0.71 -9.96 -7.61
CA ARG A 194 0.31 -9.29 -6.80
C ARG A 194 1.37 -8.54 -7.60
N PRO A 195 2.01 -9.11 -8.66
CA PRO A 195 3.01 -8.37 -9.43
C PRO A 195 2.45 -7.11 -10.08
N ILE A 196 1.18 -7.16 -10.54
CA ILE A 196 0.50 -6.03 -11.18
C ILE A 196 0.19 -4.95 -10.14
N VAL A 197 -0.34 -5.34 -8.98
CA VAL A 197 -0.62 -4.43 -7.85
C VAL A 197 0.65 -3.72 -7.41
N LEU A 198 1.76 -4.45 -7.20
CA LEU A 198 3.04 -3.87 -6.80
C LEU A 198 3.60 -2.92 -7.86
N LYS A 199 3.55 -3.29 -9.14
CA LYS A 199 3.96 -2.42 -10.25
C LYS A 199 3.16 -1.11 -10.26
N ASN A 200 1.85 -1.20 -10.06
CA ASN A 200 0.97 -0.03 -10.03
C ASN A 200 1.21 0.84 -8.79
N LEU A 201 1.42 0.23 -7.62
CA LEU A 201 1.81 0.97 -6.41
C LEU A 201 3.09 1.77 -6.64
N LEU A 202 4.10 1.17 -7.26
CA LEU A 202 5.35 1.84 -7.60
C LEU A 202 5.14 2.99 -8.60
N ARG A 203 4.25 2.82 -9.57
CA ARG A 203 3.87 3.87 -10.51
C ARG A 203 3.23 5.06 -9.79
N LEU A 204 2.23 4.81 -8.94
CA LEU A 204 1.54 5.84 -8.17
C LEU A 204 2.51 6.63 -7.28
N LEU A 205 3.46 5.95 -6.64
CA LEU A 205 4.52 6.59 -5.85
C LEU A 205 5.43 7.48 -6.70
N ARG A 206 5.74 7.09 -7.94
CA ARG A 206 6.58 7.88 -8.87
C ARG A 206 5.85 9.14 -9.34
N GLU A 207 4.60 9.02 -9.73
CA GLU A 207 3.77 10.13 -10.20
C GLU A 207 3.64 11.23 -9.15
N ARG A 208 3.63 10.87 -7.86
CA ARG A 208 3.58 11.83 -6.75
C ARG A 208 4.93 12.41 -6.37
N GLY A 209 5.98 11.60 -6.38
CA GLY A 209 7.35 12.08 -6.09
C GLY A 209 7.89 13.07 -7.13
N GLY A 210 7.34 13.07 -8.35
CA GLY A 210 7.64 14.06 -9.38
C GLY A 210 6.87 15.39 -9.25
N ARG A 211 5.90 15.47 -8.34
CA ARG A 211 5.10 16.66 -8.05
C ARG A 211 5.49 17.33 -6.71
N ALA A 212 6.67 17.04 -6.19
CA ALA A 212 7.20 17.81 -5.06
C ALA A 212 7.42 19.25 -5.54
N PHE A 213 6.57 20.16 -5.07
CA PHE A 213 6.55 21.61 -5.26
C PHE A 213 7.81 22.27 -4.74
#